data_02834b2d4b29605c72b94ddc6f0b3c5c
#
_entry.id   02834b2d4b29605c72b94ddc6f0b3c5c
#
_cell.length_a   1.000
_cell.length_b   1.000
_cell.length_c   1.000
_cell.angle_alpha   90.00
_cell.angle_beta   90.00
_cell.angle_gamma   90.00
#
_symmetry.space_group_name_H-M   'P 1'
#
loop_
_entity.id
_entity.type
_entity.pdbx_description
1 polymer ?
#
loop_
_entity_poly.entity_id
_entity_poly.type
_entity_poly.pdbx_seq_one_letter_code
_entity_poly.pdbx_strand_id
1 'polypeptide(L)'
;MRMMNRLEQPFRGVTTLQEQINRVFGDLVGRTGEESNLTPWAPAVDIYETEHELVVKADLPDVNPQDLDIHVENNILTIRGERKFENKVNEENYLRIERSYGSFSRSFSLANSVNSEAIRADYQNGVLTLSIPKREEAKPKQIKVNVGKPAIAAAAGAR
;
A
#
# COMPACT_ATOMS: atom_id res chain seq x y z
N MET A 1 29.79 29.56 44.95
CA MET A 1 28.51 30.05 44.42
C MET A 1 28.63 30.10 42.91
N ARG A 2 28.17 29.08 42.21
CA ARG A 2 28.24 29.00 40.75
C ARG A 2 26.97 28.30 40.27
N MET A 3 26.06 29.10 39.75
CA MET A 3 24.81 28.63 39.13
C MET A 3 25.10 27.92 37.83
N MET A 4 24.69 26.64 37.73
CA MET A 4 24.67 25.91 36.48
C MET A 4 23.27 26.03 35.89
N ASN A 5 23.18 26.74 34.75
CA ASN A 5 22.00 26.81 33.92
C ASN A 5 21.73 25.44 33.30
N ARG A 6 20.58 24.87 33.63
CA ARG A 6 20.03 23.65 33.06
C ARG A 6 19.26 24.06 31.80
N LEU A 7 19.87 23.84 30.63
CA LEU A 7 19.19 23.92 29.34
C LEU A 7 18.22 22.75 29.23
N GLU A 8 16.96 23.01 29.40
CA GLU A 8 15.89 22.06 29.09
C GLU A 8 15.79 21.85 27.59
N GLN A 9 15.89 20.61 27.16
CA GLN A 9 15.68 20.20 25.77
C GLN A 9 14.19 19.89 25.56
N PRO A 10 13.46 20.61 24.68
CA PRO A 10 12.02 20.42 24.47
C PRO A 10 11.67 19.51 23.29
N PHE A 11 12.40 18.40 23.04
CA PHE A 11 12.02 17.44 22.00
C PHE A 11 12.13 16.00 22.48
N ARG A 12 11.27 15.64 23.44
CA ARG A 12 10.93 14.24 23.72
C ARG A 12 9.48 14.04 23.29
N GLY A 13 9.27 13.37 22.16
CA GLY A 13 7.94 12.86 21.83
C GLY A 13 7.53 12.93 20.37
N VAL A 14 8.44 12.73 19.43
CA VAL A 14 8.04 12.38 18.07
C VAL A 14 8.46 10.93 17.83
N THR A 15 7.73 10.00 18.44
CA THR A 15 7.70 8.64 17.95
C THR A 15 6.96 8.69 16.63
N THR A 16 7.69 8.49 15.55
CA THR A 16 7.14 8.48 14.20
C THR A 16 6.02 7.45 14.11
N LEU A 17 4.96 7.78 13.38
CA LEU A 17 3.82 6.87 13.08
C LEU A 17 4.31 5.48 12.65
N GLN A 18 5.47 5.42 12.03
CA GLN A 18 6.17 4.21 11.60
C GLN A 18 6.52 3.28 12.78
N GLU A 19 6.95 3.82 13.92
CA GLU A 19 7.25 3.01 15.11
C GLU A 19 6.00 2.50 15.81
N GLN A 20 4.90 3.25 15.77
CA GLN A 20 3.61 2.80 16.29
C GLN A 20 3.02 1.67 15.45
N ILE A 21 3.12 1.77 14.12
CA ILE A 21 2.68 0.72 13.20
C ILE A 21 3.51 -0.55 13.40
N ASN A 22 4.84 -0.44 13.48
CA ASN A 22 5.71 -1.59 13.72
C ASN A 22 5.48 -2.26 15.08
N ARG A 23 5.10 -1.52 16.12
CA ARG A 23 4.80 -2.07 17.45
C ARG A 23 3.49 -2.84 17.49
N VAL A 24 2.45 -2.34 16.82
CA VAL A 24 1.15 -3.04 16.72
C VAL A 24 1.26 -4.31 15.87
N PHE A 25 2.08 -4.29 14.81
CA PHE A 25 2.34 -5.48 14.00
C PHE A 25 3.29 -6.48 14.68
N GLY A 26 4.25 -6.04 15.47
CA GLY A 26 5.15 -6.92 16.23
C GLY A 26 4.40 -7.78 17.26
N ASP A 27 3.38 -7.25 17.92
CA ASP A 27 2.59 -7.98 18.92
C ASP A 27 1.58 -8.97 18.30
N LEU A 28 1.13 -8.75 17.06
CA LEU A 28 0.20 -9.67 16.39
C LEU A 28 0.89 -10.88 15.77
N VAL A 29 2.16 -10.76 15.40
CA VAL A 29 2.95 -11.86 14.80
C VAL A 29 3.64 -12.70 15.86
N GLY A 30 3.77 -12.22 17.10
CA GLY A 30 4.50 -12.85 18.20
C GLY A 30 3.81 -14.01 18.92
N ARG A 31 2.64 -14.50 18.48
CA ARG A 31 1.85 -15.49 19.25
C ARG A 31 1.60 -16.85 18.61
N THR A 32 2.32 -17.22 17.58
CA THR A 32 2.36 -18.62 17.14
C THR A 32 3.81 -19.09 17.23
N GLY A 33 4.11 -19.77 18.36
CA GLY A 33 5.40 -20.37 18.57
C GLY A 33 5.63 -21.54 17.62
N GLU A 34 6.57 -21.33 16.74
CA GLU A 34 7.52 -22.33 16.24
C GLU A 34 8.70 -21.54 15.69
N GLU A 35 9.86 -21.77 16.28
CA GLU A 35 11.14 -21.17 15.90
C GLU A 35 11.54 -21.64 14.50
N SER A 36 11.03 -21.01 13.47
CA SER A 36 11.69 -21.04 12.18
C SER A 36 12.56 -19.79 12.09
N ASN A 37 13.87 -19.99 12.09
CA ASN A 37 14.92 -18.97 11.85
C ASN A 37 14.84 -18.35 10.43
N LEU A 38 13.66 -18.24 9.86
CA LEU A 38 13.42 -17.63 8.57
C LEU A 38 13.06 -16.16 8.81
N THR A 39 13.95 -15.29 8.40
CA THR A 39 13.63 -13.86 8.31
C THR A 39 12.30 -13.71 7.56
N PRO A 40 11.26 -13.07 8.15
CA PRO A 40 9.98 -12.95 7.47
C PRO A 40 10.19 -12.26 6.13
N TRP A 41 9.79 -12.94 5.06
CA TRP A 41 9.88 -12.39 3.73
C TRP A 41 8.79 -11.34 3.54
N ALA A 42 9.18 -10.12 3.17
CA ALA A 42 8.25 -9.07 2.78
C ALA A 42 8.54 -8.72 1.31
N PRO A 43 7.65 -9.07 0.38
CA PRO A 43 7.81 -8.72 -1.03
C PRO A 43 7.83 -7.20 -1.22
N ALA A 44 8.66 -6.74 -2.16
CA ALA A 44 8.68 -5.35 -2.58
C ALA A 44 7.35 -5.01 -3.26
N VAL A 45 6.84 -3.80 -2.98
CA VAL A 45 5.55 -3.34 -3.51
C VAL A 45 5.67 -1.87 -3.90
N ASP A 46 5.24 -1.56 -5.13
CA ASP A 46 5.00 -0.21 -5.60
C ASP A 46 3.50 0.09 -5.61
N ILE A 47 3.13 1.28 -5.15
CA ILE A 47 1.74 1.77 -5.20
C ILE A 47 1.76 3.15 -5.85
N TYR A 48 0.97 3.30 -6.92
CA TYR A 48 0.80 4.57 -7.59
C TYR A 48 -0.65 4.80 -8.00
N GLU A 49 -0.99 6.06 -8.16
CA GLU A 49 -2.33 6.52 -8.49
C GLU A 49 -2.36 7.19 -9.85
N THR A 50 -3.35 6.85 -10.66
CA THR A 50 -3.66 7.52 -11.94
C THR A 50 -4.94 8.36 -11.80
N GLU A 51 -5.38 9.00 -12.87
CA GLU A 51 -6.67 9.72 -12.89
C GLU A 51 -7.85 8.77 -12.63
N HIS A 52 -7.74 7.49 -13.01
CA HIS A 52 -8.85 6.54 -13.05
C HIS A 52 -8.75 5.41 -12.03
N GLU A 53 -7.56 5.06 -11.59
CA GLU A 53 -7.34 3.89 -10.72
C GLU A 53 -6.15 4.06 -9.79
N LEU A 54 -6.15 3.31 -8.69
CA LEU A 54 -5.00 3.01 -7.86
C LEU A 54 -4.41 1.68 -8.32
N VAL A 55 -3.10 1.63 -8.51
CA VAL A 55 -2.39 0.43 -8.96
C VAL A 55 -1.41 0.00 -7.88
N VAL A 56 -1.45 -1.28 -7.54
CA VAL A 56 -0.51 -1.94 -6.63
C VAL A 56 0.27 -2.99 -7.42
N LYS A 57 1.60 -2.93 -7.40
CA LYS A 57 2.48 -3.94 -8.00
C LYS A 57 3.33 -4.58 -6.93
N ALA A 58 3.32 -5.91 -6.88
CA ALA A 58 4.12 -6.68 -5.92
C ALA A 58 5.03 -7.67 -6.64
N ASP A 59 6.31 -7.70 -6.24
CA ASP A 59 7.30 -8.62 -6.78
C ASP A 59 7.22 -9.98 -6.07
N LEU A 60 6.64 -10.97 -6.74
CA LEU A 60 6.36 -12.30 -6.21
C LEU A 60 6.97 -13.43 -7.08
N PRO A 61 8.26 -13.34 -7.48
CA PRO A 61 8.85 -14.38 -8.33
C PRO A 61 8.84 -15.73 -7.62
N ASP A 62 8.56 -16.81 -8.35
CA ASP A 62 8.43 -18.19 -7.85
C ASP A 62 7.31 -18.40 -6.82
N VAL A 63 6.31 -17.54 -6.77
CA VAL A 63 5.07 -17.79 -6.04
C VAL A 63 4.05 -18.37 -7.00
N ASN A 64 3.42 -19.48 -6.61
CA ASN A 64 2.32 -20.01 -7.40
C ASN A 64 1.08 -19.13 -7.25
N PRO A 65 0.45 -18.66 -8.33
CA PRO A 65 -0.78 -17.87 -8.24
C PRO A 65 -1.91 -18.51 -7.43
N GLN A 66 -1.94 -19.84 -7.37
CA GLN A 66 -2.92 -20.58 -6.56
C GLN A 66 -2.66 -20.50 -5.05
N ASP A 67 -1.44 -20.15 -4.65
CA ASP A 67 -1.06 -19.95 -3.25
C ASP A 67 -1.21 -18.47 -2.82
N LEU A 68 -1.75 -17.60 -3.69
CA LEU A 68 -2.06 -16.21 -3.39
C LEU A 68 -3.49 -16.07 -2.87
N ASP A 69 -3.62 -15.38 -1.74
CA ASP A 69 -4.89 -14.94 -1.17
C ASP A 69 -4.92 -13.41 -1.15
N ILE A 70 -5.88 -12.84 -1.86
CA ILE A 70 -6.05 -11.39 -2.00
C ILE A 70 -7.48 -11.04 -1.62
N HIS A 71 -7.65 -10.26 -0.58
CA HIS A 71 -8.96 -9.82 -0.13
C HIS A 71 -8.96 -8.39 0.36
N VAL A 72 -10.15 -7.78 0.38
CA VAL A 72 -10.37 -6.46 0.97
C VAL A 72 -11.44 -6.58 2.04
N GLU A 73 -11.09 -6.15 3.23
CA GLU A 73 -12.00 -6.07 4.36
C GLU A 73 -11.80 -4.72 5.07
N ASN A 74 -12.88 -4.03 5.39
CA ASN A 74 -12.86 -2.73 6.08
C ASN A 74 -11.91 -1.70 5.44
N ASN A 75 -11.89 -1.62 4.10
CA ASN A 75 -10.96 -0.80 3.32
C ASN A 75 -9.47 -1.14 3.51
N ILE A 76 -9.18 -2.34 3.95
CA ILE A 76 -7.80 -2.86 4.01
C ILE A 76 -7.64 -3.93 2.95
N LEU A 77 -6.78 -3.66 1.97
CA LEU A 77 -6.32 -4.65 1.00
C LEU A 77 -5.25 -5.51 1.66
N THR A 78 -5.45 -6.82 1.67
CA THR A 78 -4.47 -7.78 2.17
C THR A 78 -4.06 -8.71 1.05
N ILE A 79 -2.74 -8.88 0.88
CA ILE A 79 -2.11 -9.81 -0.06
C ILE A 79 -1.31 -10.79 0.78
N ARG A 80 -1.66 -12.08 0.71
CA ARG A 80 -0.98 -13.17 1.39
C ARG A 80 -0.54 -14.22 0.40
N GLY A 81 0.50 -14.95 0.75
CA GLY A 81 0.98 -16.06 -0.05
C GLY A 81 2.18 -16.72 0.56
N GLU A 82 2.72 -17.70 -0.16
CA GLU A 82 3.90 -18.43 0.26
C GLU A 82 4.83 -18.68 -0.93
N ARG A 83 6.13 -18.41 -0.73
CA ARG A 83 7.17 -18.88 -1.63
C ARG A 83 7.75 -20.16 -1.05
N LYS A 84 7.40 -21.29 -1.68
CA LYS A 84 7.86 -22.59 -1.21
C LYS A 84 9.33 -22.79 -1.57
N PHE A 85 10.08 -23.35 -0.62
CA PHE A 85 11.41 -23.84 -0.91
C PHE A 85 11.26 -25.19 -1.63
N GLU A 86 11.54 -25.23 -2.93
CA GLU A 86 11.50 -26.49 -3.67
C GLU A 86 12.80 -27.26 -3.43
N ASN A 87 12.72 -28.36 -2.70
CA ASN A 87 13.84 -29.29 -2.43
C ASN A 87 14.22 -30.12 -3.68
N LYS A 88 14.40 -29.48 -4.84
CA LYS A 88 14.94 -30.16 -6.03
C LYS A 88 16.43 -30.46 -5.93
N VAL A 89 17.11 -29.79 -5.02
CA VAL A 89 18.52 -29.92 -4.74
C VAL A 89 18.68 -30.21 -3.24
N ASN A 90 19.45 -31.22 -2.88
CA ASN A 90 19.74 -31.49 -1.47
C ASN A 90 20.39 -30.27 -0.81
N GLU A 91 19.98 -29.94 0.41
CA GLU A 91 20.47 -28.77 1.15
C GLU A 91 22.01 -28.74 1.24
N GLU A 92 22.64 -29.90 1.33
CA GLU A 92 24.09 -30.07 1.35
C GLU A 92 24.81 -29.59 0.07
N ASN A 93 24.08 -29.46 -1.04
CA ASN A 93 24.63 -29.02 -2.33
C ASN A 93 24.52 -27.50 -2.55
N TYR A 94 23.87 -26.77 -1.64
CA TYR A 94 23.85 -25.31 -1.71
C TYR A 94 25.15 -24.73 -1.18
N LEU A 95 25.82 -23.95 -2.03
CA LEU A 95 26.99 -23.18 -1.62
C LEU A 95 26.59 -21.84 -0.96
N ARG A 96 25.40 -21.32 -1.29
CA ARG A 96 24.90 -20.04 -0.78
C ARG A 96 23.39 -19.94 -1.02
N ILE A 97 22.67 -19.49 0.00
CA ILE A 97 21.23 -19.20 -0.06
C ILE A 97 21.06 -17.74 0.36
N GLU A 98 20.59 -16.90 -0.57
CA GLU A 98 20.29 -15.47 -0.33
C GLU A 98 18.81 -15.14 -0.57
N ARG A 99 18.06 -16.05 -1.19
CA ARG A 99 16.64 -15.87 -1.45
C ARG A 99 15.83 -16.15 -0.18
N SER A 100 14.84 -15.31 0.06
CA SER A 100 13.89 -15.52 1.15
C SER A 100 12.74 -16.42 0.71
N TYR A 101 12.31 -17.33 1.58
CA TYR A 101 11.21 -18.27 1.39
C TYR A 101 10.23 -18.18 2.55
N GLY A 102 9.09 -18.82 2.40
CA GLY A 102 8.06 -18.89 3.42
C GLY A 102 6.86 -17.99 3.13
N SER A 103 6.00 -17.89 4.12
CA SER A 103 4.77 -17.12 4.04
C SER A 103 5.04 -15.62 4.14
N PHE A 104 4.24 -14.83 3.45
CA PHE A 104 4.25 -13.37 3.54
C PHE A 104 2.84 -12.82 3.68
N SER A 105 2.74 -11.64 4.24
CA SER A 105 1.49 -10.86 4.30
C SER A 105 1.80 -9.38 4.13
N ARG A 106 1.08 -8.71 3.22
CA ARG A 106 1.15 -7.26 3.03
C ARG A 106 -0.25 -6.69 3.13
N SER A 107 -0.43 -5.62 3.91
CA SER A 107 -1.72 -4.96 4.06
C SER A 107 -1.60 -3.48 3.81
N PHE A 108 -2.58 -2.91 3.10
CA PHE A 108 -2.60 -1.51 2.68
C PHE A 108 -4.00 -0.93 2.91
N SER A 109 -4.06 0.24 3.52
CA SER A 109 -5.32 0.98 3.66
C SER A 109 -5.71 1.58 2.32
N LEU A 110 -6.93 1.32 1.88
CA LEU A 110 -7.51 1.89 0.67
C LEU A 110 -8.31 3.15 1.01
N ALA A 111 -8.18 4.17 0.17
CA ALA A 111 -8.99 5.38 0.29
C ALA A 111 -10.47 5.07 -0.05
N ASN A 112 -11.40 5.81 0.55
CA ASN A 112 -12.84 5.68 0.26
C ASN A 112 -13.19 6.07 -1.20
N SER A 113 -12.26 6.72 -1.89
CA SER A 113 -12.40 7.12 -3.29
C SER A 113 -12.28 5.98 -4.29
N VAL A 114 -11.83 4.80 -3.87
CA VAL A 114 -11.68 3.63 -4.75
C VAL A 114 -12.87 2.67 -4.62
N ASN A 115 -13.13 1.92 -5.69
CA ASN A 115 -14.14 0.88 -5.73
C ASN A 115 -13.48 -0.49 -5.47
N SER A 116 -13.52 -0.94 -4.24
CA SER A 116 -12.93 -2.22 -3.82
C SER A 116 -13.65 -3.46 -4.37
N GLU A 117 -14.87 -3.31 -4.88
CA GLU A 117 -15.62 -4.42 -5.48
C GLU A 117 -15.22 -4.72 -6.93
N ALA A 118 -14.53 -3.77 -7.58
CA ALA A 118 -14.13 -3.87 -8.99
C ALA A 118 -12.61 -4.05 -9.15
N ILE A 119 -11.93 -4.62 -8.17
CA ILE A 119 -10.50 -4.90 -8.23
C ILE A 119 -10.23 -5.98 -9.29
N ARG A 120 -9.22 -5.73 -10.12
CA ARG A 120 -8.68 -6.69 -11.07
C ARG A 120 -7.28 -7.08 -10.65
N ALA A 121 -6.97 -8.36 -10.75
CA ALA A 121 -5.67 -8.93 -10.42
C ALA A 121 -5.08 -9.61 -11.65
N ASP A 122 -3.85 -9.25 -11.99
CA ASP A 122 -3.05 -9.85 -13.06
C ASP A 122 -1.73 -10.33 -12.47
N TYR A 123 -1.29 -11.53 -12.86
CA TYR A 123 -0.01 -12.07 -12.43
C TYR A 123 0.80 -12.53 -13.64
N GLN A 124 1.88 -11.81 -13.94
CA GLN A 124 2.75 -12.11 -15.08
C GLN A 124 4.22 -11.92 -14.68
N ASN A 125 5.07 -12.84 -15.14
CA ASN A 125 6.53 -12.78 -14.95
C ASN A 125 6.96 -12.60 -13.48
N GLY A 126 6.20 -13.16 -12.54
CA GLY A 126 6.47 -13.03 -11.11
C GLY A 126 6.05 -11.68 -10.51
N VAL A 127 5.30 -10.87 -11.23
CA VAL A 127 4.75 -9.60 -10.74
C VAL A 127 3.23 -9.70 -10.65
N LEU A 128 2.69 -9.46 -9.46
CA LEU A 128 1.27 -9.28 -9.24
C LEU A 128 0.92 -7.80 -9.44
N THR A 129 -0.04 -7.52 -10.31
CA THR A 129 -0.58 -6.18 -10.53
C THR A 129 -2.05 -6.15 -10.12
N LEU A 130 -2.42 -5.29 -9.18
CA LEU A 130 -3.80 -5.05 -8.78
C LEU A 130 -4.22 -3.68 -9.29
N SER A 131 -5.27 -3.62 -10.10
CA SER A 131 -5.91 -2.38 -10.58
C SER A 131 -7.21 -2.15 -9.82
N ILE A 132 -7.29 -1.07 -9.08
CA ILE A 132 -8.41 -0.70 -8.21
C ILE A 132 -9.04 0.58 -8.75
N PRO A 133 -10.17 0.51 -9.46
CA PRO A 133 -10.79 1.69 -10.07
C PRO A 133 -11.21 2.71 -9.03
N LYS A 134 -11.13 3.99 -9.36
CA LYS A 134 -11.75 5.06 -8.58
C LYS A 134 -13.27 5.06 -8.79
N ARG A 135 -13.99 5.44 -7.74
CA ARG A 135 -15.44 5.70 -7.85
C ARG A 135 -15.68 6.88 -8.80
N GLU A 136 -16.81 6.88 -9.53
CA GLU A 136 -17.11 7.94 -10.49
C GLU A 136 -17.13 9.35 -9.84
N GLU A 137 -17.58 9.45 -8.58
CA GLU A 137 -17.61 10.71 -7.85
C GLU A 137 -16.20 11.25 -7.51
N ALA A 138 -15.20 10.36 -7.49
CA ALA A 138 -13.81 10.70 -7.15
C ALA A 138 -12.97 11.03 -8.40
N LYS A 139 -13.49 10.80 -9.61
CA LYS A 139 -12.80 11.15 -10.85
C LYS A 139 -12.80 12.66 -11.09
N PRO A 140 -11.76 13.22 -11.71
CA PRO A 140 -11.71 14.64 -12.06
C PRO A 140 -12.91 15.01 -12.93
N LYS A 141 -13.66 16.04 -12.52
CA LYS A 141 -14.77 16.58 -13.32
C LYS A 141 -14.35 17.89 -13.97
N GLN A 142 -14.45 17.96 -15.29
CA GLN A 142 -14.22 19.20 -16.01
C GLN A 142 -15.45 20.11 -15.88
N ILE A 143 -15.26 21.25 -15.23
CA ILE A 143 -16.33 22.28 -15.12
C ILE A 143 -16.21 23.24 -16.29
N LYS A 144 -17.23 23.28 -17.14
CA LYS A 144 -17.31 24.27 -18.20
C LYS A 144 -17.82 25.59 -17.63
N VAL A 145 -17.01 26.65 -17.76
CA VAL A 145 -17.42 28.00 -17.38
C VAL A 145 -18.26 28.58 -18.52
N ASN A 146 -19.53 28.81 -18.27
CA ASN A 146 -20.39 29.58 -19.22
C ASN A 146 -20.10 31.07 -19.03
N VAL A 147 -19.44 31.69 -19.99
CA VAL A 147 -19.29 33.15 -20.03
C VAL A 147 -20.62 33.73 -20.51
N GLY A 148 -21.43 34.23 -19.57
CA GLY A 148 -22.65 34.97 -19.91
C GLY A 148 -22.26 36.19 -20.74
N LYS A 149 -22.93 36.41 -21.90
CA LYS A 149 -22.79 37.67 -22.62
C LYS A 149 -23.22 38.81 -21.69
N PRO A 150 -22.42 39.90 -21.58
CA PRO A 150 -22.85 41.05 -20.78
C PRO A 150 -24.18 41.54 -21.38
N ALA A 151 -25.20 41.68 -20.54
CA ALA A 151 -26.47 42.34 -20.94
C ALA A 151 -26.13 43.78 -21.30
N ILE A 152 -26.16 44.10 -22.57
CA ILE A 152 -26.08 45.49 -23.04
C ILE A 152 -27.37 46.13 -22.57
N ALA A 153 -27.29 46.97 -21.51
CA ALA A 153 -28.42 47.81 -21.10
C ALA A 153 -28.72 48.77 -22.24
N ALA A 154 -29.83 48.52 -22.96
CA ALA A 154 -30.37 49.47 -23.88
C ALA A 154 -30.89 50.67 -23.07
N ALA A 155 -30.12 51.76 -23.07
CA ALA A 155 -30.61 53.03 -22.61
C ALA A 155 -31.71 53.49 -23.59
N ALA A 156 -32.96 53.36 -23.19
CA ALA A 156 -34.09 53.99 -23.85
C ALA A 156 -34.00 55.49 -23.60
N GLY A 157 -33.65 56.23 -24.64
CA GLY A 157 -33.71 57.65 -24.62
C GLY A 157 -35.12 58.16 -24.47
N ALA A 158 -35.28 59.09 -23.59
CA ALA A 158 -36.50 59.85 -23.39
C ALA A 158 -36.84 60.75 -24.59
N ARG A 159 -38.07 60.81 -24.90
CA ARG A 159 -38.75 62.02 -25.29
C ARG A 159 -40.23 61.95 -24.90
#